data_2bffe732642f76a00567fb89fdc86839
#
_entry.id   2bffe732642f76a00567fb89fdc86839
#
_cell.length_a   1.000
_cell.length_b   1.000
_cell.length_c   1.000
_cell.angle_alpha   90.00
_cell.angle_beta   90.00
_cell.angle_gamma   90.00
#
_symmetry.space_group_name_H-M   'P 1'
#
loop_
_entity.id
_entity.type
_entity.pdbx_description
1 polymer ?
#
loop_
_entity_poly.entity_id
_entity_poly.type
_entity_poly.pdbx_seq_one_letter_code
_entity_poly.pdbx_strand_id
1 'polypeptide(L)'
;MKTFTKLLALAGLTFITMVSCNNNSESQKADIVLENIFSRKSVRKFTSEPVSDKQVETLLKAAMAAPSAMNSQPWRFVVVNDKEKLASMAELLPYARLDTAPVAIVVCADLSGYSKFWTDDCSAATENLLLAAEAMGLGAVWTAASDEERSAIVKTALELPETIHPLCIVPVGHPDGEFQPKDKWDPSKIHYNKW
;
A
#
# COMPACT_ATOMS: atom_id res chain seq x y z
N MET A 1 50.66 8.24 -54.02
CA MET A 1 50.69 8.67 -52.59
C MET A 1 49.56 9.62 -52.34
N LYS A 2 48.40 9.15 -51.97
CA LYS A 2 47.22 9.93 -51.39
C LYS A 2 46.06 8.97 -51.29
N THR A 3 45.97 8.20 -50.19
CA THR A 3 44.70 7.54 -49.75
C THR A 3 44.97 6.75 -48.46
N PHE A 4 45.21 7.46 -47.35
CA PHE A 4 45.23 6.78 -46.03
C PHE A 4 44.93 7.78 -44.88
N THR A 5 43.84 8.53 -44.97
CA THR A 5 43.48 9.45 -43.84
C THR A 5 41.97 9.67 -43.78
N LYS A 6 41.14 8.65 -43.92
CA LYS A 6 39.67 8.81 -43.70
C LYS A 6 38.99 7.68 -42.93
N LEU A 7 39.69 6.90 -42.09
CA LEU A 7 39.06 5.75 -41.41
C LEU A 7 39.16 5.84 -39.85
N LEU A 8 39.52 6.95 -39.28
CA LEU A 8 39.64 7.05 -37.81
C LEU A 8 38.61 7.98 -37.13
N ALA A 9 37.64 8.54 -37.87
CA ALA A 9 36.63 9.46 -37.30
C ALA A 9 35.27 8.84 -36.97
N LEU A 10 35.08 7.51 -37.24
CA LEU A 10 33.76 6.86 -37.05
C LEU A 10 33.64 5.98 -35.79
N ALA A 11 34.75 5.71 -35.11
CA ALA A 11 34.73 4.85 -33.90
C ALA A 11 34.52 5.59 -32.59
N GLY A 12 34.56 6.94 -32.59
CA GLY A 12 34.42 7.73 -31.38
C GLY A 12 33.00 8.16 -31.02
N LEU A 13 32.02 7.99 -31.94
CA LEU A 13 30.67 8.54 -31.74
C LEU A 13 29.65 7.53 -31.17
N THR A 14 29.99 6.24 -31.16
CA THR A 14 29.08 5.18 -30.71
C THR A 14 29.16 4.88 -29.22
N PHE A 15 30.18 5.39 -28.50
CA PHE A 15 30.36 5.09 -27.08
C PHE A 15 29.67 6.08 -26.12
N ILE A 16 29.27 7.27 -26.61
CA ILE A 16 28.66 8.33 -25.78
C ILE A 16 27.14 8.14 -25.61
N THR A 17 26.49 7.38 -26.52
CA THR A 17 25.03 7.19 -26.44
C THR A 17 24.57 6.10 -25.48
N MET A 18 25.45 5.20 -25.04
CA MET A 18 25.08 4.09 -24.14
C MET A 18 25.06 4.50 -22.66
N VAL A 19 25.81 5.51 -22.25
CA VAL A 19 25.85 5.99 -20.85
C VAL A 19 24.65 6.90 -20.53
N SER A 20 24.09 7.58 -21.54
CA SER A 20 22.93 8.46 -21.34
C SER A 20 21.61 7.71 -21.13
N CYS A 21 21.48 6.48 -21.65
CA CYS A 21 20.24 5.69 -21.50
C CYS A 21 20.06 5.10 -20.09
N ASN A 22 21.14 4.81 -19.36
CA ASN A 22 21.05 4.20 -18.03
C ASN A 22 20.65 5.21 -16.97
N ASN A 23 21.15 6.42 -17.02
CA ASN A 23 20.80 7.48 -16.06
C ASN A 23 19.34 7.92 -16.21
N ASN A 24 18.81 7.95 -17.43
CA ASN A 24 17.39 8.30 -17.66
C ASN A 24 16.44 7.24 -17.10
N SER A 25 16.81 5.95 -17.14
CA SER A 25 15.94 4.86 -16.66
C SER A 25 15.85 4.80 -15.13
N GLU A 26 16.93 5.13 -14.43
CA GLU A 26 16.95 5.17 -12.96
C GLU A 26 16.19 6.39 -12.41
N SER A 27 16.38 7.57 -13.01
CA SER A 27 15.61 8.75 -12.69
C SER A 27 14.11 8.52 -12.92
N GLN A 28 13.74 7.94 -14.04
CA GLN A 28 12.35 7.65 -14.37
C GLN A 28 11.70 6.65 -13.39
N LYS A 29 12.44 5.66 -12.89
CA LYS A 29 11.94 4.73 -11.85
C LYS A 29 11.71 5.45 -10.53
N ALA A 30 12.63 6.32 -10.13
CA ALA A 30 12.48 7.11 -8.92
C ALA A 30 11.25 8.02 -8.99
N ASP A 31 11.07 8.72 -10.11
CA ASP A 31 9.95 9.62 -10.34
C ASP A 31 8.61 8.88 -10.24
N ILE A 32 8.47 7.69 -10.87
CA ILE A 32 7.26 6.88 -10.81
C ILE A 32 6.94 6.46 -9.36
N VAL A 33 7.93 6.03 -8.59
CA VAL A 33 7.71 5.60 -7.20
C VAL A 33 7.31 6.79 -6.32
N LEU A 34 7.98 7.93 -6.47
CA LEU A 34 7.67 9.14 -5.71
C LEU A 34 6.29 9.70 -6.07
N GLU A 35 5.95 9.73 -7.36
CA GLU A 35 4.62 10.13 -7.82
C GLU A 35 3.53 9.26 -7.20
N ASN A 36 3.71 7.93 -7.16
CA ASN A 36 2.77 7.01 -6.54
C ASN A 36 2.59 7.29 -5.03
N ILE A 37 3.69 7.60 -4.32
CA ILE A 37 3.64 7.96 -2.90
C ILE A 37 2.89 9.27 -2.68
N PHE A 38 3.15 10.29 -3.49
CA PHE A 38 2.55 11.62 -3.35
C PHE A 38 1.11 11.68 -3.83
N SER A 39 0.73 10.87 -4.82
CA SER A 39 -0.64 10.80 -5.34
C SER A 39 -1.59 9.99 -4.46
N ARG A 40 -1.06 9.11 -3.57
CA ARG A 40 -1.88 8.29 -2.70
C ARG A 40 -2.85 9.13 -1.87
N LYS A 41 -4.09 8.70 -1.88
CA LYS A 41 -5.20 9.37 -1.21
C LYS A 41 -6.14 8.37 -0.52
N SER A 42 -6.93 8.85 0.43
CA SER A 42 -7.95 8.04 1.11
C SER A 42 -9.26 8.09 0.32
N VAL A 43 -9.62 6.97 -0.28
CA VAL A 43 -10.88 6.80 -1.01
C VAL A 43 -11.89 6.10 -0.10
N ARG A 44 -13.11 6.66 0.01
CA ARG A 44 -14.15 6.20 0.94
C ARG A 44 -15.49 5.92 0.26
N LYS A 45 -15.52 5.94 -1.05
CA LYS A 45 -16.67 5.60 -1.88
C LYS A 45 -16.19 4.85 -3.11
N PHE A 46 -16.85 3.75 -3.41
CA PHE A 46 -16.42 2.81 -4.43
C PHE A 46 -17.57 2.48 -5.37
N THR A 47 -17.23 2.17 -6.61
CA THR A 47 -18.19 1.62 -7.58
C THR A 47 -18.50 0.16 -7.27
N SER A 48 -19.50 -0.39 -7.93
CA SER A 48 -19.84 -1.81 -7.84
C SER A 48 -18.92 -2.73 -8.65
N GLU A 49 -17.91 -2.16 -9.32
CA GLU A 49 -16.94 -2.95 -10.09
C GLU A 49 -16.13 -3.85 -9.16
N PRO A 50 -16.03 -5.15 -9.44
CA PRO A 50 -15.33 -6.07 -8.57
C PRO A 50 -13.81 -5.87 -8.61
N VAL A 51 -13.17 -6.08 -7.48
CA VAL A 51 -11.70 -6.24 -7.40
C VAL A 51 -11.39 -7.70 -7.64
N SER A 52 -10.55 -7.99 -8.64
CA SER A 52 -10.20 -9.35 -9.02
C SER A 52 -9.31 -10.04 -7.96
N ASP A 53 -9.36 -11.37 -7.90
CA ASP A 53 -8.50 -12.17 -7.02
C ASP A 53 -7.02 -11.89 -7.25
N LYS A 54 -6.61 -11.64 -8.51
CA LYS A 54 -5.23 -11.28 -8.85
C LYS A 54 -4.83 -9.92 -8.28
N GLN A 55 -5.73 -8.94 -8.25
CA GLN A 55 -5.48 -7.64 -7.62
C GLN A 55 -5.37 -7.81 -6.10
N VAL A 56 -6.26 -8.57 -5.48
CA VAL A 56 -6.20 -8.90 -4.04
C VAL A 56 -4.88 -9.59 -3.70
N GLU A 57 -4.47 -10.59 -4.47
CA GLU A 57 -3.19 -11.27 -4.28
C GLU A 57 -2.00 -10.31 -4.39
N THR A 58 -2.04 -9.36 -5.33
CA THR A 58 -0.99 -8.36 -5.50
C THR A 58 -0.91 -7.42 -4.30
N LEU A 59 -2.05 -6.98 -3.76
CA LEU A 59 -2.12 -6.17 -2.54
C LEU A 59 -1.52 -6.90 -1.35
N LEU A 60 -1.86 -8.17 -1.15
CA LEU A 60 -1.33 -8.99 -0.07
C LEU A 60 0.18 -9.23 -0.20
N LYS A 61 0.68 -9.48 -1.41
CA LYS A 61 2.12 -9.59 -1.67
C LYS A 61 2.87 -8.29 -1.36
N ALA A 62 2.31 -7.14 -1.73
CA ALA A 62 2.88 -5.85 -1.40
C ALA A 62 2.92 -5.61 0.13
N ALA A 63 1.83 -5.93 0.82
CA ALA A 63 1.77 -5.85 2.27
C ALA A 63 2.84 -6.72 2.94
N MET A 64 2.97 -7.97 2.51
CA MET A 64 3.95 -8.92 3.05
C MET A 64 5.41 -8.58 2.69
N ALA A 65 5.65 -7.68 1.75
CA ALA A 65 6.99 -7.17 1.43
C ALA A 65 7.48 -6.10 2.42
N ALA A 66 6.68 -5.70 3.39
CA ALA A 66 7.06 -4.75 4.42
C ALA A 66 8.18 -5.30 5.31
N PRO A 67 9.04 -4.44 5.87
CA PRO A 67 9.97 -4.86 6.92
C PRO A 67 9.20 -5.15 8.21
N SER A 68 9.75 -6.01 9.07
CA SER A 68 9.25 -6.24 10.42
C SER A 68 10.39 -6.37 11.42
N ALA A 69 10.13 -6.03 12.66
CA ALA A 69 11.11 -6.15 13.74
C ALA A 69 11.56 -7.60 13.88
N MET A 70 12.87 -7.84 13.85
CA MET A 70 13.47 -9.19 13.90
C MET A 70 12.97 -10.14 12.80
N ASN A 71 12.42 -9.60 11.70
CA ASN A 71 11.73 -10.36 10.66
C ASN A 71 10.62 -11.26 11.20
N SER A 72 9.92 -10.80 12.24
CA SER A 72 8.88 -11.57 12.95
C SER A 72 7.64 -11.84 12.13
N GLN A 73 7.33 -10.95 11.14
CA GLN A 73 6.19 -11.08 10.21
C GLN A 73 4.88 -11.44 10.93
N PRO A 74 4.46 -10.66 11.94
CA PRO A 74 3.33 -11.00 12.79
C PRO A 74 1.99 -10.86 12.07
N TRP A 75 1.97 -10.19 10.92
CA TRP A 75 0.74 -9.89 10.18
C TRP A 75 -0.04 -11.14 9.76
N ARG A 76 -1.34 -11.02 9.88
CA ARG A 76 -2.34 -11.92 9.31
C ARG A 76 -3.36 -11.06 8.57
N PHE A 77 -3.88 -11.57 7.49
CA PHE A 77 -4.85 -10.84 6.67
C PHE A 77 -6.12 -11.64 6.55
N VAL A 78 -7.26 -10.98 6.78
CA VAL A 78 -8.57 -11.55 6.47
C VAL A 78 -9.15 -10.76 5.32
N VAL A 79 -9.41 -11.44 4.20
CA VAL A 79 -10.07 -10.87 3.03
C VAL A 79 -11.55 -11.12 3.15
N VAL A 80 -12.34 -10.05 3.15
CA VAL A 80 -13.80 -10.10 3.19
C VAL A 80 -14.32 -9.60 1.85
N ASN A 81 -14.86 -10.50 1.04
CA ASN A 81 -15.48 -10.22 -0.25
C ASN A 81 -16.93 -10.73 -0.33
N ASP A 82 -17.44 -11.32 0.74
CA ASP A 82 -18.83 -11.69 0.90
C ASP A 82 -19.67 -10.45 1.19
N LYS A 83 -20.68 -10.19 0.35
CA LYS A 83 -21.51 -8.98 0.41
C LYS A 83 -22.35 -8.88 1.69
N GLU A 84 -22.86 -10.00 2.18
CA GLU A 84 -23.68 -10.02 3.39
C GLU A 84 -22.79 -9.75 4.61
N LYS A 85 -21.60 -10.32 4.63
CA LYS A 85 -20.60 -10.06 5.67
C LYS A 85 -20.15 -8.59 5.66
N LEU A 86 -19.84 -8.03 4.51
CA LEU A 86 -19.48 -6.60 4.38
C LEU A 86 -20.62 -5.70 4.87
N ALA A 87 -21.87 -5.98 4.49
CA ALA A 87 -23.05 -5.22 4.92
C ALA A 87 -23.24 -5.30 6.45
N SER A 88 -23.17 -6.50 7.03
CA SER A 88 -23.31 -6.67 8.48
C SER A 88 -22.19 -5.97 9.26
N MET A 89 -20.98 -5.98 8.75
CA MET A 89 -19.86 -5.23 9.34
C MET A 89 -20.02 -3.72 9.17
N ALA A 90 -20.60 -3.25 8.07
CA ALA A 90 -20.85 -1.82 7.84
C ALA A 90 -21.86 -1.24 8.86
N GLU A 91 -22.86 -2.01 9.25
CA GLU A 91 -23.83 -1.62 10.28
C GLU A 91 -23.16 -1.43 11.66
N LEU A 92 -22.24 -2.33 12.02
CA LEU A 92 -21.51 -2.29 13.28
C LEU A 92 -20.37 -1.26 13.30
N LEU A 93 -19.80 -0.98 12.13
CA LEU A 93 -18.61 -0.14 11.94
C LEU A 93 -18.84 0.90 10.81
N PRO A 94 -19.78 1.85 10.98
CA PRO A 94 -20.21 2.76 9.91
C PRO A 94 -19.07 3.67 9.41
N TYR A 95 -18.05 3.90 10.22
CA TYR A 95 -16.86 4.67 9.83
C TYR A 95 -15.94 3.90 8.86
N ALA A 96 -16.05 2.57 8.80
CA ALA A 96 -15.15 1.71 8.02
C ALA A 96 -15.45 1.72 6.51
N ARG A 97 -16.59 2.32 6.09
CA ARG A 97 -16.94 2.49 4.67
C ARG A 97 -17.03 1.19 3.89
N LEU A 98 -17.56 0.16 4.53
CA LEU A 98 -17.75 -1.17 3.95
C LEU A 98 -19.02 -1.27 3.11
N ASP A 99 -19.93 -0.32 3.25
CA ASP A 99 -21.23 -0.24 2.60
C ASP A 99 -21.15 -0.20 1.06
N THR A 100 -20.07 0.37 0.52
CA THR A 100 -19.84 0.45 -0.93
C THR A 100 -18.63 -0.34 -1.41
N ALA A 101 -17.81 -0.85 -0.50
CA ALA A 101 -16.58 -1.56 -0.86
C ALA A 101 -16.87 -2.98 -1.39
N PRO A 102 -16.36 -3.36 -2.58
CA PRO A 102 -16.49 -4.73 -3.10
C PRO A 102 -15.62 -5.74 -2.33
N VAL A 103 -14.58 -5.27 -1.64
CA VAL A 103 -13.71 -6.10 -0.79
C VAL A 103 -13.12 -5.26 0.34
N ALA A 104 -12.87 -5.90 1.48
CA ALA A 104 -12.10 -5.32 2.57
C ALA A 104 -10.96 -6.26 2.98
N ILE A 105 -9.82 -5.71 3.32
CA ILE A 105 -8.68 -6.45 3.86
C ILE A 105 -8.50 -6.01 5.31
N VAL A 106 -8.72 -6.93 6.24
CA VAL A 106 -8.47 -6.68 7.66
C VAL A 106 -7.04 -7.09 7.97
N VAL A 107 -6.24 -6.13 8.37
CA VAL A 107 -4.85 -6.35 8.78
C VAL A 107 -4.83 -6.64 10.28
N CYS A 108 -4.35 -7.82 10.63
CA CYS A 108 -4.25 -8.30 11.99
C CYS A 108 -2.81 -8.68 12.34
N ALA A 109 -2.52 -8.85 13.61
CA ALA A 109 -1.30 -9.46 14.11
C ALA A 109 -1.61 -10.74 14.89
N ASP A 110 -0.74 -11.74 14.76
CA ASP A 110 -0.69 -12.88 15.63
C ASP A 110 0.27 -12.58 16.79
N LEU A 111 -0.28 -12.47 17.99
CA LEU A 111 0.47 -12.12 19.20
C LEU A 111 0.95 -13.34 19.99
N SER A 112 0.81 -14.55 19.44
CA SER A 112 1.32 -15.78 20.08
C SER A 112 2.84 -15.88 20.11
N GLY A 113 3.55 -15.11 19.24
CA GLY A 113 4.99 -15.04 19.14
C GLY A 113 5.58 -13.71 19.60
N TYR A 114 6.71 -13.32 18.98
CA TYR A 114 7.31 -11.99 19.20
C TYR A 114 6.42 -10.89 18.67
N SER A 115 5.88 -10.09 19.56
CA SER A 115 4.81 -9.14 19.22
C SER A 115 5.03 -7.70 19.71
N LYS A 116 6.24 -7.40 20.25
CA LYS A 116 6.51 -6.07 20.84
C LYS A 116 6.24 -4.89 19.89
N PHE A 117 6.53 -5.05 18.60
CA PHE A 117 6.40 -4.02 17.56
C PHE A 117 5.32 -4.36 16.53
N TRP A 118 4.33 -5.17 16.92
CA TRP A 118 3.29 -5.62 15.98
C TRP A 118 2.53 -4.49 15.30
N THR A 119 2.29 -3.39 16.02
CA THR A 119 1.61 -2.21 15.47
C THR A 119 2.45 -1.54 14.39
N ASP A 120 3.76 -1.40 14.61
CA ASP A 120 4.69 -0.80 13.65
C ASP A 120 4.80 -1.69 12.41
N ASP A 121 5.00 -3.01 12.63
CA ASP A 121 5.12 -4.01 11.57
C ASP A 121 3.86 -4.06 10.69
N CYS A 122 2.68 -4.17 11.31
CA CYS A 122 1.41 -4.19 10.59
C CYS A 122 1.08 -2.83 9.94
N SER A 123 1.55 -1.71 10.50
CA SER A 123 1.41 -0.39 9.90
C SER A 123 2.23 -0.27 8.64
N ALA A 124 3.48 -0.75 8.64
CA ALA A 124 4.32 -0.80 7.45
C ALA A 124 3.69 -1.66 6.35
N ALA A 125 3.14 -2.83 6.71
CA ALA A 125 2.42 -3.70 5.78
C ALA A 125 1.17 -3.01 5.21
N THR A 126 0.43 -2.28 6.04
CA THR A 126 -0.76 -1.54 5.60
C THR A 126 -0.41 -0.43 4.63
N GLU A 127 0.67 0.35 4.87
CA GLU A 127 1.06 1.40 3.94
C GLU A 127 1.50 0.84 2.59
N ASN A 128 2.24 -0.27 2.57
CA ASN A 128 2.57 -0.96 1.31
C ASN A 128 1.31 -1.39 0.54
N LEU A 129 0.28 -1.89 1.24
CA LEU A 129 -1.01 -2.23 0.64
C LEU A 129 -1.69 -1.00 0.03
N LEU A 130 -1.71 0.13 0.73
CA LEU A 130 -2.31 1.38 0.26
C LEU A 130 -1.59 1.94 -0.96
N LEU A 131 -0.25 1.88 -0.98
CA LEU A 131 0.56 2.29 -2.13
C LEU A 131 0.35 1.38 -3.34
N ALA A 132 0.22 0.07 -3.11
CA ALA A 132 -0.08 -0.88 -4.18
C ALA A 132 -1.48 -0.68 -4.76
N ALA A 133 -2.48 -0.34 -3.94
CA ALA A 133 -3.81 0.01 -4.39
C ALA A 133 -3.77 1.26 -5.31
N GLU A 134 -3.08 2.33 -4.90
CA GLU A 134 -2.89 3.53 -5.72
C GLU A 134 -2.22 3.20 -7.05
N ALA A 135 -1.13 2.42 -7.04
CA ALA A 135 -0.41 2.02 -8.25
C ALA A 135 -1.26 1.22 -9.25
N MET A 136 -2.28 0.52 -8.76
CA MET A 136 -3.22 -0.25 -9.57
C MET A 136 -4.48 0.54 -9.97
N GLY A 137 -4.56 1.84 -9.65
CA GLY A 137 -5.75 2.65 -9.88
C GLY A 137 -6.94 2.29 -8.98
N LEU A 138 -6.71 1.52 -7.91
CA LEU A 138 -7.72 1.21 -6.91
C LEU A 138 -7.74 2.30 -5.82
N GLY A 139 -8.92 2.51 -5.26
CA GLY A 139 -9.09 3.30 -4.06
C GLY A 139 -8.99 2.44 -2.80
N ALA A 140 -8.41 3.00 -1.75
CA ALA A 140 -8.36 2.36 -0.44
C ALA A 140 -8.33 3.43 0.67
N VAL A 141 -8.65 3.01 1.90
CA VAL A 141 -8.49 3.85 3.08
C VAL A 141 -8.19 3.00 4.31
N TRP A 142 -7.31 3.50 5.16
CA TRP A 142 -7.07 2.93 6.48
C TRP A 142 -8.19 3.35 7.44
N THR A 143 -8.91 2.38 8.02
CA THR A 143 -9.88 2.61 9.09
C THR A 143 -9.48 1.84 10.34
N ALA A 144 -9.47 2.51 11.49
CA ALA A 144 -8.94 1.96 12.73
C ALA A 144 -9.78 0.77 13.25
N ALA A 145 -9.12 -0.25 13.78
CA ALA A 145 -9.77 -1.41 14.41
C ALA A 145 -9.02 -1.93 15.66
N SER A 146 -8.02 -1.18 16.14
CA SER A 146 -7.12 -1.64 17.20
C SER A 146 -7.52 -1.22 18.62
N ASP A 147 -8.45 -0.28 18.78
CA ASP A 147 -9.00 0.02 20.09
C ASP A 147 -9.92 -1.11 20.61
N GLU A 148 -10.17 -1.13 21.91
CA GLU A 148 -10.85 -2.22 22.58
C GLU A 148 -12.25 -2.50 21.99
N GLU A 149 -13.06 -1.45 21.78
CA GLU A 149 -14.43 -1.58 21.28
C GLU A 149 -14.45 -2.13 19.84
N ARG A 150 -13.69 -1.49 18.94
CA ARG A 150 -13.65 -1.90 17.52
C ARG A 150 -13.02 -3.27 17.33
N SER A 151 -11.96 -3.55 18.10
CA SER A 151 -11.30 -4.86 18.09
C SER A 151 -12.25 -5.97 18.51
N ALA A 152 -13.07 -5.77 19.55
CA ALA A 152 -14.06 -6.76 19.98
C ALA A 152 -15.12 -7.02 18.90
N ILE A 153 -15.59 -5.96 18.23
CA ILE A 153 -16.55 -6.10 17.11
C ILE A 153 -15.93 -6.89 15.96
N VAL A 154 -14.72 -6.53 15.52
CA VAL A 154 -14.05 -7.21 14.41
C VAL A 154 -13.74 -8.67 14.75
N LYS A 155 -13.25 -8.94 15.96
CA LYS A 155 -12.99 -10.31 16.43
C LYS A 155 -14.26 -11.16 16.37
N THR A 156 -15.37 -10.64 16.86
CA THR A 156 -16.66 -11.34 16.84
C THR A 156 -17.18 -11.54 15.42
N ALA A 157 -17.18 -10.50 14.60
CA ALA A 157 -17.69 -10.55 13.24
C ALA A 157 -16.92 -11.52 12.34
N LEU A 158 -15.61 -11.68 12.55
CA LEU A 158 -14.73 -12.50 11.73
C LEU A 158 -14.27 -13.79 12.44
N GLU A 159 -14.81 -14.09 13.63
CA GLU A 159 -14.47 -15.28 14.42
C GLU A 159 -12.96 -15.44 14.63
N LEU A 160 -12.27 -14.29 14.91
CA LEU A 160 -10.81 -14.31 15.06
C LEU A 160 -10.40 -15.04 16.34
N PRO A 161 -9.37 -15.90 16.28
CA PRO A 161 -8.79 -16.50 17.47
C PRO A 161 -8.32 -15.42 18.46
N GLU A 162 -8.25 -15.76 19.75
CA GLU A 162 -7.92 -14.79 20.81
C GLU A 162 -6.53 -14.14 20.60
N THR A 163 -5.56 -14.88 20.07
CA THR A 163 -4.21 -14.40 19.78
C THR A 163 -4.14 -13.47 18.57
N ILE A 164 -5.18 -13.39 17.75
CA ILE A 164 -5.24 -12.54 16.55
C ILE A 164 -5.87 -11.21 16.90
N HIS A 165 -5.10 -10.13 16.71
CA HIS A 165 -5.51 -8.77 17.04
C HIS A 165 -5.61 -7.91 15.77
N PRO A 166 -6.79 -7.34 15.45
CA PRO A 166 -6.95 -6.46 14.31
C PRO A 166 -6.26 -5.11 14.56
N LEU A 167 -5.52 -4.61 13.56
CA LEU A 167 -4.98 -3.27 13.54
C LEU A 167 -5.93 -2.30 12.84
N CYS A 168 -6.34 -2.69 11.63
CA CYS A 168 -7.17 -1.84 10.78
C CYS A 168 -7.99 -2.67 9.79
N ILE A 169 -8.99 -2.01 9.23
CA ILE A 169 -9.76 -2.49 8.09
C ILE A 169 -9.45 -1.59 6.92
N VAL A 170 -9.11 -2.18 5.78
CA VAL A 170 -8.83 -1.46 4.53
C VAL A 170 -9.89 -1.85 3.50
N PRO A 171 -10.99 -1.09 3.35
CA PRO A 171 -11.87 -1.24 2.20
C PRO A 171 -11.13 -0.87 0.93
N VAL A 172 -11.33 -1.65 -0.12
CA VAL A 172 -10.68 -1.49 -1.43
C VAL A 172 -11.71 -1.64 -2.52
N GLY A 173 -11.59 -0.82 -3.57
CA GLY A 173 -12.46 -0.87 -4.74
C GLY A 173 -12.07 0.16 -5.78
N HIS A 174 -12.80 0.22 -6.88
CA HIS A 174 -12.65 1.28 -7.88
C HIS A 174 -13.28 2.57 -7.35
N PRO A 175 -12.55 3.71 -7.38
CA PRO A 175 -13.06 4.97 -6.84
C PRO A 175 -14.36 5.42 -7.51
N ASP A 176 -15.39 5.81 -6.73
CA ASP A 176 -16.59 6.45 -7.21
C ASP A 176 -16.52 7.97 -6.98
N GLY A 177 -15.98 8.68 -7.96
CA GLY A 177 -15.76 10.11 -7.95
C GLY A 177 -14.29 10.51 -7.97
N GLU A 178 -14.06 11.81 -7.88
CA GLU A 178 -12.71 12.38 -7.85
C GLU A 178 -12.23 12.56 -6.41
N PHE A 179 -11.01 12.12 -6.16
CA PHE A 179 -10.34 12.24 -4.87
C PHE A 179 -8.97 12.86 -5.09
N GLN A 180 -8.59 13.80 -4.22
CA GLN A 180 -7.32 14.50 -4.32
C GLN A 180 -6.40 14.14 -3.14
N PRO A 181 -5.10 13.99 -3.37
CA PRO A 181 -4.13 13.89 -2.30
C PRO A 181 -4.09 15.20 -1.50
N LYS A 182 -3.76 15.09 -0.22
CA LYS A 182 -3.58 16.28 0.61
C LYS A 182 -2.11 16.66 0.64
N ASP A 183 -1.81 17.93 0.41
CA ASP A 183 -0.50 18.47 0.72
C ASP A 183 -0.29 18.44 2.25
N LYS A 184 0.78 17.76 2.66
CA LYS A 184 1.14 17.56 4.07
C LYS A 184 2.57 18.01 4.36
N TRP A 185 3.24 18.60 3.35
CA TRP A 185 4.60 19.10 3.54
C TRP A 185 4.60 20.25 4.55
N ASP A 186 5.37 20.09 5.61
CA ASP A 186 5.49 21.08 6.67
C ASP A 186 6.93 21.07 7.21
N PRO A 187 7.77 22.00 6.76
CA PRO A 187 9.18 22.06 7.17
C PRO A 187 9.36 22.36 8.66
N SER A 188 8.35 22.91 9.33
CA SER A 188 8.40 23.15 10.78
C SER A 188 8.48 21.88 11.63
N LYS A 189 8.15 20.73 11.04
CA LYS A 189 8.24 19.41 11.68
C LYS A 189 9.60 18.74 11.55
N ILE A 190 10.58 19.43 10.93
CA ILE A 190 11.90 18.87 10.68
C ILE A 190 12.91 19.54 11.62
N HIS A 191 13.58 18.75 12.42
CA HIS A 191 14.62 19.18 13.33
C HIS A 191 15.92 18.46 13.00
N TYR A 192 17.03 19.20 12.95
CA TYR A 192 18.35 18.65 12.61
C TYR A 192 19.20 18.54 13.89
N ASN A 193 19.75 17.34 14.13
CA ASN A 193 20.66 16.96 15.20
C ASN A 193 20.06 17.03 16.63
N LYS A 194 19.12 17.89 16.88
CA LYS A 194 18.38 18.02 18.16
C LYS A 194 17.03 18.65 17.91
N TRP A 195 16.13 18.50 18.87
CA TRP A 195 14.83 19.17 18.90
C TRP A 195 15.01 20.67 19.05
#